data_79679e9dee8a6a3e8b2ff830010321e9
#
_entry.id   79679e9dee8a6a3e8b2ff830010321e9
#
_cell.length_a   1.000
_cell.length_b   1.000
_cell.length_c   1.000
_cell.angle_alpha   90.00
_cell.angle_beta   90.00
_cell.angle_gamma   90.00
#
_symmetry.space_group_name_H-M   'P 1'
#
loop_
_entity.id
_entity.type
_entity.pdbx_description
1 polymer ?
#
loop_
_entity_poly.entity_id
_entity_poly.type
_entity_poly.pdbx_seq_one_letter_code
_entity_poly.pdbx_strand_id
1 'polypeptide(L)'
;MKSRFHLLLVAALLAAFSLFADEPASPLYSFKQGESYVYQIRIETQETSYTGVLNGIMTYTARTVNPHGFTLRTSGSLHPSRKMKDGRAFPPFGVYRVGLQYFDNSPAMGFPFRQPRDVVFDIKGSIIQQGDAAPQLMQFDLTSFIIEPLSAKGDAKWEFTNPTVVVHEELEPVEPGGISRLVRIKKNNLVATEKISYSLMPGTNAATVIIKKQLEVKTRQMVGDSPRIQTAGEGEIVFDTKLGVPRSMEFKQTLTEAEENLTRKTPMTLTYKLLEGKEREAALVALASTNRLATSTNRPPAKLTPPKAEAKPLTDIERTQILADLKSARTFTKRNAANRLADAEVTAKHRDEVLKALAPLLADADLFTRAAAVKTLGTWGNRDSVTALIKMMDDREFSVRWAVFDALAALQDQRAIEPLAKFLATGKDNHRATQSLRSFGPAAEESVTKLLAETNVSTQREAAQLLQDIGTKKSLRDLEKLLLTADPSVKFALENAIKAIQERESAAKDAKK
;
A
#
# COMPACT_ATOMS: atom_id res chain seq x y z
N MET A 1 40.50 -48.76 49.90
CA MET A 1 40.73 -48.31 48.50
C MET A 1 39.52 -48.43 47.56
N LYS A 2 38.51 -49.23 47.85
CA LYS A 2 37.33 -49.45 46.99
C LYS A 2 36.28 -48.32 47.05
N SER A 3 36.25 -47.48 48.07
CA SER A 3 35.20 -46.43 48.24
C SER A 3 35.52 -45.13 47.46
N ARG A 4 36.78 -44.83 47.14
CA ARG A 4 37.13 -43.61 46.37
C ARG A 4 36.94 -43.73 44.85
N PHE A 5 36.92 -44.95 44.32
CA PHE A 5 36.71 -45.22 42.90
C PHE A 5 35.25 -45.04 42.48
N HIS A 6 34.29 -45.35 43.37
CA HIS A 6 32.87 -45.17 43.09
C HIS A 6 32.45 -43.69 43.09
N LEU A 7 33.09 -42.84 43.93
CA LEU A 7 32.77 -41.40 43.95
C LEU A 7 33.29 -40.67 42.72
N LEU A 8 34.46 -41.08 42.18
CA LEU A 8 35.02 -40.52 40.95
C LEU A 8 34.23 -40.94 39.69
N LEU A 9 33.66 -42.17 39.67
CA LEU A 9 32.85 -42.64 38.56
C LEU A 9 31.48 -41.95 38.51
N VAL A 10 30.88 -41.68 39.68
CA VAL A 10 29.60 -40.94 39.78
C VAL A 10 29.81 -39.47 39.46
N ALA A 11 30.91 -38.85 39.86
CA ALA A 11 31.25 -37.48 39.49
C ALA A 11 31.55 -37.32 37.98
N ALA A 12 32.21 -38.34 37.37
CA ALA A 12 32.44 -38.36 35.91
C ALA A 12 31.14 -38.61 35.13
N LEU A 13 30.19 -39.42 35.64
CA LEU A 13 28.88 -39.59 35.05
C LEU A 13 27.98 -38.35 35.21
N LEU A 14 28.06 -37.65 36.35
CA LEU A 14 27.35 -36.39 36.56
C LEU A 14 27.96 -35.23 35.73
N ALA A 15 29.28 -35.22 35.52
CA ALA A 15 29.94 -34.27 34.61
C ALA A 15 29.67 -34.59 33.13
N ALA A 16 29.46 -35.84 32.75
CA ALA A 16 29.02 -36.23 31.41
C ALA A 16 27.57 -35.88 31.13
N PHE A 17 26.70 -35.84 32.15
CA PHE A 17 25.28 -35.39 32.00
C PHE A 17 25.15 -33.86 31.90
N SER A 18 26.14 -33.08 32.32
CA SER A 18 26.14 -31.61 32.16
C SER A 18 26.72 -31.12 30.83
N LEU A 19 27.17 -32.03 29.95
CA LEU A 19 27.65 -31.71 28.60
C LEU A 19 26.63 -31.92 27.48
N PHE A 20 25.48 -32.44 27.78
CA PHE A 20 24.30 -32.29 26.89
C PHE A 20 23.66 -30.95 27.26
N ALA A 21 24.24 -29.85 26.82
CA ALA A 21 23.46 -28.66 26.57
C ALA A 21 22.32 -29.11 25.64
N ASP A 22 21.08 -29.05 26.12
CA ASP A 22 19.90 -29.33 25.28
C ASP A 22 20.12 -28.63 23.94
N GLU A 23 20.26 -29.41 22.86
CA GLU A 23 20.27 -28.83 21.53
C GLU A 23 19.00 -27.98 21.43
N PRO A 24 19.10 -26.73 21.00
CA PRO A 24 17.94 -25.87 20.94
C PRO A 24 16.88 -26.56 20.08
N ALA A 25 15.67 -26.68 20.64
CA ALA A 25 14.55 -27.34 19.95
C ALA A 25 14.40 -26.75 18.54
N SER A 26 14.42 -27.64 17.55
CA SER A 26 14.32 -27.22 16.14
C SER A 26 13.00 -26.45 15.94
N PRO A 27 13.04 -25.19 15.45
CA PRO A 27 11.85 -24.39 15.29
C PRO A 27 10.92 -25.02 14.23
N LEU A 28 9.62 -24.91 14.47
CA LEU A 28 8.57 -25.33 13.54
C LEU A 28 7.46 -24.28 13.55
N TYR A 29 6.93 -23.97 12.38
CA TYR A 29 5.75 -23.10 12.29
C TYR A 29 4.52 -23.83 12.81
N SER A 30 3.77 -23.14 13.70
CA SER A 30 2.55 -23.67 14.32
C SER A 30 1.48 -22.58 14.39
N PHE A 31 1.05 -22.10 13.23
CA PHE A 31 -0.05 -21.15 13.15
C PHE A 31 -1.37 -21.82 13.55
N LYS A 32 -2.25 -21.07 14.22
CA LYS A 32 -3.60 -21.54 14.54
C LYS A 32 -4.59 -21.05 13.49
N GLN A 33 -5.34 -21.98 12.90
CA GLN A 33 -6.32 -21.66 11.87
C GLN A 33 -7.33 -20.61 12.34
N GLY A 34 -7.60 -19.62 11.52
CA GLY A 34 -8.48 -18.48 11.82
C GLY A 34 -7.81 -17.37 12.63
N GLU A 35 -6.65 -17.61 13.25
CA GLU A 35 -5.95 -16.61 14.05
C GLU A 35 -5.16 -15.62 13.18
N SER A 36 -5.11 -14.37 13.63
CA SER A 36 -4.38 -13.30 12.96
C SER A 36 -3.20 -12.83 13.81
N TYR A 37 -2.03 -12.82 13.22
CA TYR A 37 -0.78 -12.37 13.80
C TYR A 37 -0.45 -10.98 13.26
N VAL A 38 -0.30 -10.01 14.14
CA VAL A 38 -0.15 -8.59 13.79
C VAL A 38 1.28 -8.16 14.04
N TYR A 39 1.95 -7.68 13.00
CA TYR A 39 3.34 -7.24 13.08
C TYR A 39 3.46 -5.75 12.75
N GLN A 40 4.25 -5.06 13.55
CA GLN A 40 4.80 -3.78 13.15
C GLN A 40 6.03 -4.03 12.29
N ILE A 41 6.07 -3.44 11.10
CA ILE A 41 7.21 -3.55 10.17
C ILE A 41 7.81 -2.17 9.97
N ARG A 42 9.13 -2.08 10.01
CA ARG A 42 9.89 -0.87 9.70
C ARG A 42 11.10 -1.21 8.84
N ILE A 43 11.23 -0.50 7.73
CA ILE A 43 12.38 -0.58 6.83
C ILE A 43 12.96 0.83 6.75
N GLU A 44 14.24 0.96 7.06
CA GLU A 44 14.96 2.22 7.08
C GLU A 44 16.15 2.16 6.13
N THR A 45 16.32 3.20 5.30
CA THR A 45 17.45 3.34 4.37
C THR A 45 18.22 4.61 4.64
N GLN A 46 19.54 4.52 4.63
CA GLN A 46 20.43 5.64 4.86
C GLN A 46 20.97 6.18 3.52
N GLU A 47 20.20 7.06 2.89
CA GLU A 47 20.66 7.76 1.68
C GLU A 47 21.68 8.87 2.03
N THR A 48 22.35 9.41 1.03
CA THR A 48 23.40 10.44 1.23
C THR A 48 22.86 11.67 1.98
N SER A 49 21.71 12.19 1.58
CA SER A 49 21.13 13.45 2.10
C SER A 49 19.93 13.27 3.02
N TYR A 50 19.32 12.09 3.06
CA TYR A 50 18.14 11.82 3.88
C TYR A 50 18.11 10.38 4.38
N THR A 51 17.25 10.13 5.35
CA THR A 51 16.85 8.79 5.79
C THR A 51 15.45 8.53 5.27
N GLY A 52 15.29 7.48 4.46
CA GLY A 52 13.99 6.98 4.00
C GLY A 52 13.46 5.93 4.96
N VAL A 53 12.15 5.94 5.25
CA VAL A 53 11.53 4.98 6.17
C VAL A 53 10.20 4.50 5.58
N LEU A 54 10.02 3.17 5.54
CA LEU A 54 8.71 2.54 5.40
C LEU A 54 8.32 1.97 6.75
N ASN A 55 7.18 2.37 7.28
CA ASN A 55 6.70 1.91 8.58
C ASN A 55 5.20 1.64 8.53
N GLY A 56 4.75 0.57 9.19
CA GLY A 56 3.34 0.26 9.24
C GLY A 56 3.01 -1.06 9.92
N ILE A 57 1.76 -1.46 9.79
CA ILE A 57 1.22 -2.67 10.40
C ILE A 57 0.82 -3.64 9.30
N MET A 58 1.28 -4.88 9.44
CA MET A 58 0.91 -6.01 8.60
C MET A 58 0.23 -7.09 9.44
N THR A 59 -0.83 -7.67 8.90
CA THR A 59 -1.57 -8.76 9.52
C THR A 59 -1.45 -10.01 8.66
N TYR A 60 -1.09 -11.11 9.29
CA TYR A 60 -0.97 -12.43 8.69
C TYR A 60 -2.03 -13.34 9.32
N THR A 61 -3.06 -13.68 8.56
CA THR A 61 -4.17 -14.53 9.03
C THR A 61 -4.01 -15.95 8.51
N ALA A 62 -3.93 -16.93 9.40
CA ALA A 62 -3.86 -18.33 9.03
C ALA A 62 -5.22 -18.82 8.51
N ARG A 63 -5.35 -19.01 7.19
CA ARG A 63 -6.59 -19.42 6.52
C ARG A 63 -6.82 -20.92 6.63
N THR A 64 -5.79 -21.69 6.32
CA THR A 64 -5.78 -23.14 6.46
C THR A 64 -4.50 -23.56 7.16
N VAL A 65 -4.62 -24.57 8.01
CA VAL A 65 -3.48 -25.20 8.67
C VAL A 65 -3.73 -26.71 8.65
N ASN A 66 -2.75 -27.48 8.17
CA ASN A 66 -2.80 -28.93 8.11
C ASN A 66 -1.40 -29.52 8.39
N PRO A 67 -1.24 -30.85 8.55
CA PRO A 67 0.05 -31.46 8.86
C PRO A 67 1.15 -31.22 7.80
N HIS A 68 0.82 -30.79 6.58
CA HIS A 68 1.77 -30.60 5.50
C HIS A 68 2.14 -29.13 5.27
N GLY A 69 1.38 -28.19 5.87
CA GLY A 69 1.66 -26.77 5.69
C GLY A 69 0.53 -25.85 6.13
N PHE A 70 0.64 -24.59 5.76
CA PHE A 70 -0.33 -23.56 6.12
C PHE A 70 -0.47 -22.50 5.03
N THR A 71 -1.63 -21.84 5.01
CA THR A 71 -1.89 -20.70 4.12
C THR A 71 -2.02 -19.44 4.95
N LEU A 72 -1.21 -18.43 4.66
CA LEU A 72 -1.32 -17.11 5.27
C LEU A 72 -1.96 -16.13 4.29
N ARG A 73 -2.98 -15.43 4.76
CA ARG A 73 -3.54 -14.24 4.12
C ARG A 73 -2.90 -13.01 4.70
N THR A 74 -2.26 -12.22 3.85
CA THR A 74 -1.57 -10.99 4.25
C THR A 74 -2.42 -9.77 3.92
N SER A 75 -2.53 -8.85 4.86
CA SER A 75 -3.18 -7.55 4.70
C SER A 75 -2.48 -6.50 5.57
N GLY A 76 -2.62 -5.23 5.23
CA GLY A 76 -2.02 -4.14 6.00
C GLY A 76 -1.58 -2.97 5.13
N SER A 77 -0.78 -2.08 5.69
CA SER A 77 -0.21 -0.94 4.96
C SER A 77 1.13 -0.52 5.53
N LEU A 78 2.06 -0.16 4.65
CA LEU A 78 3.29 0.53 4.99
C LEU A 78 3.23 1.95 4.45
N HIS A 79 3.64 2.91 5.26
CA HIS A 79 3.64 4.33 4.92
C HIS A 79 5.07 4.80 4.72
N PRO A 80 5.40 5.34 3.54
CA PRO A 80 6.70 5.93 3.30
C PRO A 80 6.81 7.29 3.99
N SER A 81 7.96 7.52 4.58
CA SER A 81 8.34 8.80 5.16
C SER A 81 9.84 9.02 5.00
N ARG A 82 10.29 10.25 5.25
CA ARG A 82 11.70 10.60 5.12
C ARG A 82 12.07 11.76 6.02
N LYS A 83 13.35 11.83 6.35
CA LYS A 83 13.93 12.89 7.17
C LYS A 83 15.25 13.35 6.56
N MET A 84 15.39 14.64 6.30
CA MET A 84 16.66 15.22 5.86
C MET A 84 17.69 15.17 6.99
N LYS A 85 18.94 14.83 6.67
CA LYS A 85 20.01 14.74 7.65
C LYS A 85 20.45 16.10 8.17
N ASP A 86 20.26 17.14 7.38
CA ASP A 86 20.58 18.54 7.74
C ASP A 86 19.43 19.28 8.46
N GLY A 87 18.35 18.58 8.79
CA GLY A 87 17.19 19.14 9.48
C GLY A 87 16.29 20.05 8.65
N ARG A 88 16.61 20.32 7.39
CA ARG A 88 15.77 21.11 6.49
C ARG A 88 14.45 20.38 6.20
N ALA A 89 13.41 21.15 5.92
CA ALA A 89 12.18 20.60 5.39
C ALA A 89 12.44 20.01 4.00
N PHE A 90 11.89 18.82 3.72
CA PHE A 90 11.98 18.23 2.41
C PHE A 90 11.16 19.04 1.40
N PRO A 91 11.64 19.22 0.14
CA PRO A 91 10.84 19.89 -0.88
C PRO A 91 9.46 19.21 -1.00
N PRO A 92 8.37 19.99 -1.06
CA PRO A 92 7.01 19.45 -1.08
C PRO A 92 6.71 18.57 -2.31
N PHE A 93 7.55 18.63 -3.33
CA PHE A 93 7.44 17.87 -4.57
C PHE A 93 8.76 17.21 -4.90
N GLY A 94 8.71 15.99 -5.38
CA GLY A 94 9.86 15.24 -5.83
C GLY A 94 9.72 13.75 -5.59
N VAL A 95 10.49 12.99 -6.31
CA VAL A 95 10.62 11.55 -6.15
C VAL A 95 11.77 11.31 -5.17
N TYR A 96 11.57 10.43 -4.21
CA TYR A 96 12.60 9.98 -3.31
C TYR A 96 12.71 8.46 -3.33
N ARG A 97 13.82 7.96 -2.86
CA ARG A 97 14.15 6.56 -2.93
C ARG A 97 14.17 5.92 -1.55
N VAL A 98 13.70 4.69 -1.48
CA VAL A 98 13.91 3.79 -0.34
C VAL A 98 14.39 2.45 -0.91
N GLY A 99 15.67 2.14 -0.71
CA GLY A 99 16.31 0.99 -1.37
C GLY A 99 16.36 1.15 -2.89
N LEU A 100 15.83 0.19 -3.63
CA LEU A 100 15.80 0.20 -5.10
C LEU A 100 14.54 0.86 -5.70
N GLN A 101 13.63 1.36 -4.87
CA GLN A 101 12.35 1.89 -5.33
C GLN A 101 12.23 3.39 -5.13
N TYR A 102 11.60 4.03 -6.10
CA TYR A 102 11.27 5.44 -6.05
C TYR A 102 9.83 5.67 -5.60
N PHE A 103 9.66 6.67 -4.78
CA PHE A 103 8.38 7.12 -4.25
C PHE A 103 8.18 8.59 -4.58
N ASP A 104 7.00 8.96 -5.02
CA ASP A 104 6.66 10.36 -5.10
C ASP A 104 6.20 10.91 -3.74
N ASN A 105 6.21 12.23 -3.62
CA ASN A 105 5.87 12.92 -2.38
C ASN A 105 4.36 13.09 -2.17
N SER A 106 3.53 12.36 -2.91
CA SER A 106 2.08 12.46 -2.77
C SER A 106 1.62 11.95 -1.41
N PRO A 107 0.91 12.74 -0.60
CA PRO A 107 0.38 12.30 0.70
C PRO A 107 -0.60 11.13 0.60
N ALA A 108 -1.06 10.81 -0.61
CA ALA A 108 -2.05 9.79 -0.88
C ALA A 108 -1.45 8.39 -1.14
N MET A 109 -0.13 8.28 -1.27
CA MET A 109 0.55 7.03 -1.57
C MET A 109 1.11 6.36 -0.31
N GLY A 110 0.24 5.99 0.63
CA GLY A 110 0.51 4.80 1.40
C GLY A 110 0.48 3.61 0.46
N PHE A 111 1.36 2.61 0.63
CA PHE A 111 1.20 1.33 -0.06
C PHE A 111 0.13 0.52 0.68
N PRO A 112 -1.15 0.67 0.33
CA PRO A 112 -2.12 -0.29 0.80
C PRO A 112 -1.84 -1.57 0.01
N PHE A 113 -1.58 -2.65 0.70
CA PHE A 113 -1.85 -3.98 0.15
C PHE A 113 -3.36 -4.05 -0.04
N ARG A 114 -3.85 -3.40 -1.11
CA ARG A 114 -5.29 -3.18 -1.36
C ARG A 114 -6.06 -4.48 -1.60
N GLN A 115 -5.34 -5.56 -1.87
CA GLN A 115 -5.95 -6.89 -1.97
C GLN A 115 -5.20 -7.86 -1.06
N PRO A 116 -5.88 -8.48 -0.11
CA PRO A 116 -5.31 -9.56 0.67
C PRO A 116 -4.81 -10.67 -0.25
N ARG A 117 -3.63 -11.20 0.02
CA ARG A 117 -3.02 -12.28 -0.78
C ARG A 117 -2.85 -13.50 0.07
N ASP A 118 -3.11 -14.65 -0.53
CA ASP A 118 -2.90 -15.95 0.08
C ASP A 118 -1.59 -16.54 -0.46
N VAL A 119 -0.72 -16.98 0.45
CA VAL A 119 0.50 -17.73 0.14
C VAL A 119 0.47 -19.03 0.91
N VAL A 120 0.77 -20.11 0.21
CA VAL A 120 0.81 -21.47 0.76
C VAL A 120 2.24 -21.84 1.08
N PHE A 121 2.48 -22.26 2.31
CA PHE A 121 3.78 -22.71 2.82
C PHE A 121 3.71 -24.16 3.27
N ASP A 122 4.83 -24.87 3.19
CA ASP A 122 5.02 -26.10 3.95
C ASP A 122 5.25 -25.79 5.44
N ILE A 123 5.30 -26.83 6.27
CA ILE A 123 5.51 -26.68 7.73
C ILE A 123 6.89 -26.12 8.11
N LYS A 124 7.83 -26.08 7.17
CA LYS A 124 9.16 -25.51 7.31
C LYS A 124 9.26 -24.09 6.75
N GLY A 125 8.17 -23.51 6.25
CA GLY A 125 8.13 -22.16 5.72
C GLY A 125 8.58 -22.01 4.27
N SER A 126 8.78 -23.11 3.53
CA SER A 126 9.04 -23.03 2.09
C SER A 126 7.75 -22.73 1.34
N ILE A 127 7.79 -21.83 0.36
CA ILE A 127 6.63 -21.46 -0.44
C ILE A 127 6.29 -22.63 -1.38
N ILE A 128 5.07 -23.19 -1.28
CA ILE A 128 4.54 -24.22 -2.16
C ILE A 128 3.78 -23.60 -3.33
N GLN A 129 2.97 -22.58 -3.03
CA GLN A 129 2.16 -21.90 -4.02
C GLN A 129 2.03 -20.41 -3.65
N GLN A 130 2.32 -19.58 -4.62
CA GLN A 130 2.12 -18.15 -4.54
C GLN A 130 1.08 -17.76 -5.59
N GLY A 131 0.04 -17.01 -5.22
CA GLY A 131 -0.89 -16.40 -6.16
C GLY A 131 -0.17 -15.46 -7.12
N ASP A 132 -0.88 -14.95 -8.14
CA ASP A 132 -0.31 -14.08 -9.19
C ASP A 132 0.73 -13.11 -8.65
N ALA A 133 1.85 -13.01 -9.38
CA ALA A 133 3.10 -12.39 -8.97
C ALA A 133 2.93 -11.19 -8.04
N ALA A 134 3.39 -11.34 -6.79
CA ALA A 134 3.42 -10.24 -5.85
C ALA A 134 4.29 -9.11 -6.42
N PRO A 135 3.89 -7.84 -6.33
CA PRO A 135 4.83 -6.78 -6.57
C PRO A 135 5.97 -6.94 -5.57
N GLN A 136 7.16 -7.28 -6.07
CA GLN A 136 8.36 -7.32 -5.24
C GLN A 136 8.65 -5.88 -4.81
N LEU A 137 8.33 -5.57 -3.57
CA LEU A 137 8.76 -4.33 -2.96
C LEU A 137 10.21 -4.54 -2.50
N MET A 138 11.15 -3.81 -3.10
CA MET A 138 12.52 -3.68 -2.61
C MET A 138 13.28 -5.01 -2.43
N GLN A 139 13.13 -5.98 -3.30
CA GLN A 139 13.66 -7.35 -3.14
C GLN A 139 12.96 -8.18 -2.04
N PHE A 140 11.98 -7.61 -1.32
CA PHE A 140 11.26 -8.32 -0.28
C PHE A 140 9.82 -8.55 -0.70
N ASP A 141 9.39 -9.77 -0.61
CA ASP A 141 7.98 -10.11 -0.66
C ASP A 141 7.38 -9.93 0.74
N LEU A 142 6.64 -8.85 0.95
CA LEU A 142 6.00 -8.58 2.23
C LEU A 142 4.92 -9.62 2.57
N THR A 143 4.47 -10.42 1.62
CA THR A 143 3.50 -11.49 1.89
C THR A 143 4.14 -12.65 2.63
N SER A 144 5.44 -12.86 2.44
CA SER A 144 6.25 -13.88 3.12
C SER A 144 7.29 -13.30 4.09
N PHE A 145 7.30 -11.99 4.31
CA PHE A 145 8.37 -11.27 5.01
C PHE A 145 8.72 -11.79 6.41
N ILE A 146 7.74 -12.35 7.12
CA ILE A 146 7.94 -12.94 8.46
C ILE A 146 8.29 -14.43 8.41
N ILE A 147 8.23 -15.07 7.24
CA ILE A 147 8.45 -16.50 7.08
C ILE A 147 9.82 -16.74 6.46
N GLU A 148 10.65 -17.46 7.16
CA GLU A 148 11.95 -17.91 6.68
C GLU A 148 11.95 -19.43 6.54
N PRO A 149 12.60 -20.00 5.51
CA PRO A 149 12.69 -21.45 5.37
C PRO A 149 13.55 -22.05 6.46
N LEU A 150 12.96 -22.92 7.28
CA LEU A 150 13.63 -23.62 8.38
C LEU A 150 14.36 -24.87 7.86
N SER A 151 15.35 -25.39 8.61
CA SER A 151 16.07 -26.60 8.26
C SER A 151 15.11 -27.79 8.04
N ALA A 152 15.20 -28.44 6.88
CA ALA A 152 14.41 -29.62 6.58
C ALA A 152 14.77 -30.79 7.50
N LYS A 153 16.05 -30.92 7.89
CA LYS A 153 16.60 -32.00 8.72
C LYS A 153 16.70 -31.65 10.21
N GLY A 154 16.40 -30.40 10.59
CA GLY A 154 16.60 -29.93 11.96
C GLY A 154 18.06 -29.55 12.28
N ASP A 155 18.90 -29.36 11.24
CA ASP A 155 20.31 -29.00 11.42
C ASP A 155 20.45 -27.64 12.11
N ALA A 156 21.46 -27.48 12.93
CA ALA A 156 21.81 -26.20 13.56
C ALA A 156 22.32 -25.15 12.58
N LYS A 157 22.69 -25.56 11.36
CA LYS A 157 23.11 -24.67 10.26
C LYS A 157 22.56 -25.20 8.94
N TRP A 158 22.03 -24.28 8.12
CA TRP A 158 21.53 -24.62 6.77
C TRP A 158 21.69 -23.44 5.82
N GLU A 159 21.70 -23.71 4.54
CA GLU A 159 21.81 -22.67 3.50
C GLU A 159 20.95 -23.00 2.28
N PHE A 160 20.60 -21.94 1.54
CA PHE A 160 19.92 -22.02 0.25
C PHE A 160 20.66 -21.15 -0.76
N THR A 161 20.69 -21.62 -2.02
CA THR A 161 21.15 -20.82 -3.14
C THR A 161 20.10 -20.89 -4.23
N ASN A 162 19.47 -19.77 -4.52
CA ASN A 162 18.35 -19.68 -5.45
C ASN A 162 18.63 -18.69 -6.58
N PRO A 163 18.18 -18.98 -7.81
CA PRO A 163 18.05 -17.94 -8.81
C PRO A 163 16.94 -16.97 -8.38
N THR A 164 17.18 -15.68 -8.55
CA THR A 164 16.20 -14.64 -8.23
C THR A 164 16.25 -13.51 -9.26
N VAL A 165 15.32 -12.58 -9.17
CA VAL A 165 15.25 -11.39 -10.01
C VAL A 165 15.23 -10.15 -9.13
N VAL A 166 16.15 -9.24 -9.39
CA VAL A 166 16.20 -7.93 -8.76
C VAL A 166 15.48 -6.93 -9.65
N VAL A 167 14.41 -6.32 -9.16
CA VAL A 167 13.73 -5.23 -9.86
C VAL A 167 14.44 -3.92 -9.54
N HIS A 168 15.13 -3.38 -10.52
CA HIS A 168 15.84 -2.12 -10.42
C HIS A 168 15.03 -1.02 -11.10
N GLU A 169 14.71 0.04 -10.38
CA GLU A 169 14.01 1.19 -10.90
C GLU A 169 15.01 2.31 -11.23
N GLU A 170 14.95 2.79 -12.46
CA GLU A 170 15.76 3.91 -12.96
C GLU A 170 14.87 5.08 -13.31
N LEU A 171 15.37 6.29 -13.07
CA LEU A 171 14.71 7.51 -13.50
C LEU A 171 15.18 7.86 -14.91
N GLU A 172 14.30 7.77 -15.90
CA GLU A 172 14.59 8.24 -17.25
C GLU A 172 14.28 9.75 -17.36
N PRO A 173 15.23 10.57 -17.83
CA PRO A 173 14.91 11.94 -18.18
C PRO A 173 13.92 11.95 -19.35
N VAL A 174 12.83 12.68 -19.21
CA VAL A 174 11.91 12.94 -20.33
C VAL A 174 12.58 13.95 -21.26
N GLU A 175 12.57 13.66 -22.57
CA GLU A 175 13.23 14.44 -23.61
C GLU A 175 12.98 15.95 -23.50
N PRO A 176 13.99 16.81 -23.87
CA PRO A 176 13.86 18.25 -23.79
C PRO A 176 12.87 18.75 -24.84
N GLY A 177 11.67 19.10 -24.43
CA GLY A 177 10.55 19.59 -25.24
C GLY A 177 9.22 19.56 -24.52
N GLY A 178 9.08 18.77 -23.47
CA GLY A 178 7.93 18.77 -22.60
C GLY A 178 8.16 19.65 -21.37
N ILE A 179 7.23 20.54 -21.08
CA ILE A 179 7.23 21.49 -19.93
C ILE A 179 7.03 20.73 -18.60
N SER A 180 7.39 19.48 -18.52
CA SER A 180 7.18 18.69 -17.31
C SER A 180 8.45 17.95 -16.94
N ARG A 181 8.94 18.21 -15.72
CA ARG A 181 9.87 17.31 -15.01
C ARG A 181 9.14 16.03 -14.58
N LEU A 182 8.44 15.39 -15.49
CA LEU A 182 7.92 14.05 -15.28
C LEU A 182 9.09 13.10 -15.46
N VAL A 183 9.54 12.57 -14.36
CA VAL A 183 10.52 11.50 -14.34
C VAL A 183 9.77 10.22 -14.62
N ARG A 184 10.11 9.51 -15.69
CA ARG A 184 9.59 8.17 -15.97
C ARG A 184 10.38 7.16 -15.14
N ILE A 185 9.70 6.36 -14.35
CA ILE A 185 10.33 5.24 -13.66
C ILE A 185 10.34 4.05 -14.61
N LYS A 186 11.53 3.63 -15.03
CA LYS A 186 11.74 2.42 -15.80
C LYS A 186 12.09 1.29 -14.85
N LYS A 187 11.43 0.15 -15.02
CA LYS A 187 11.70 -1.07 -14.25
C LYS A 187 12.52 -2.04 -15.09
N ASN A 188 13.69 -2.38 -14.60
CA ASN A 188 14.58 -3.36 -15.21
C ASN A 188 14.61 -4.62 -14.33
N ASN A 189 14.36 -5.77 -14.93
CA ASN A 189 14.44 -7.07 -14.26
C ASN A 189 15.84 -7.64 -14.46
N LEU A 190 16.65 -7.67 -13.39
CA LEU A 190 18.02 -8.17 -13.42
C LEU A 190 18.08 -9.57 -12.82
N VAL A 191 18.54 -10.53 -13.61
CA VAL A 191 18.76 -11.91 -13.11
C VAL A 191 19.87 -11.89 -12.06
N ALA A 192 19.61 -12.51 -10.92
CA ALA A 192 20.54 -12.55 -9.79
C ALA A 192 20.63 -13.96 -9.19
N THR A 193 21.62 -14.15 -8.34
CA THR A 193 21.74 -15.31 -7.45
C THR A 193 21.63 -14.83 -6.03
N GLU A 194 20.76 -15.46 -5.28
CA GLU A 194 20.57 -15.24 -3.85
C GLU A 194 21.18 -16.40 -3.09
N LYS A 195 22.05 -16.10 -2.13
CA LYS A 195 22.59 -17.06 -1.16
C LYS A 195 22.17 -16.63 0.23
N ILE A 196 21.50 -17.52 0.96
CA ILE A 196 21.06 -17.29 2.33
C ILE A 196 21.60 -18.41 3.20
N SER A 197 22.23 -18.07 4.30
CA SER A 197 22.67 -19.02 5.31
C SER A 197 22.09 -18.69 6.68
N TYR A 198 21.80 -19.73 7.43
CA TYR A 198 21.19 -19.64 8.74
C TYR A 198 21.99 -20.44 9.77
N SER A 199 21.96 -19.98 11.03
CA SER A 199 22.43 -20.75 12.17
C SER A 199 21.49 -20.57 13.35
N LEU A 200 21.22 -21.68 14.05
CA LEU A 200 20.37 -21.73 15.22
C LEU A 200 21.20 -21.53 16.50
N MET A 201 20.70 -20.69 17.39
CA MET A 201 21.29 -20.43 18.70
C MET A 201 20.22 -20.48 19.79
N PRO A 202 20.59 -20.83 21.04
CA PRO A 202 19.68 -20.71 22.16
C PRO A 202 19.13 -19.30 22.30
N GLY A 203 17.84 -19.17 22.62
CA GLY A 203 17.22 -17.88 22.89
C GLY A 203 17.49 -17.39 24.31
N THR A 204 16.90 -16.27 24.66
CA THR A 204 17.01 -15.66 25.99
C THR A 204 16.23 -16.41 27.07
N ASN A 205 15.34 -17.32 26.67
CA ASN A 205 14.57 -18.20 27.57
C ASN A 205 14.26 -19.54 26.87
N ALA A 206 13.78 -20.50 27.62
CA ALA A 206 13.49 -21.86 27.14
C ALA A 206 12.37 -21.95 26.06
N ALA A 207 11.61 -20.87 25.84
CA ALA A 207 10.55 -20.82 24.85
C ALA A 207 10.97 -20.12 23.54
N THR A 208 12.20 -19.65 23.45
CA THR A 208 12.69 -18.93 22.27
C THR A 208 14.00 -19.49 21.75
N VAL A 209 14.19 -19.38 20.45
CA VAL A 209 15.47 -19.62 19.77
C VAL A 209 15.82 -18.39 18.92
N ILE A 210 17.10 -18.18 18.69
CA ILE A 210 17.59 -17.13 17.80
C ILE A 210 18.07 -17.79 16.51
N ILE A 211 17.51 -17.34 15.39
CA ILE A 211 17.94 -17.73 14.05
C ILE A 211 18.79 -16.59 13.51
N LYS A 212 20.09 -16.80 13.39
CA LYS A 212 20.98 -15.86 12.69
C LYS A 212 20.84 -16.09 11.20
N LYS A 213 20.65 -15.02 10.44
CA LYS A 213 20.52 -15.01 8.99
C LYS A 213 21.65 -14.21 8.37
N GLN A 214 22.26 -14.74 7.31
CA GLN A 214 23.15 -14.01 6.43
C GLN A 214 22.61 -14.10 5.01
N LEU A 215 22.62 -12.98 4.29
CA LEU A 215 22.09 -12.85 2.93
C LEU A 215 23.17 -12.27 2.02
N GLU A 216 23.32 -12.85 0.85
CA GLU A 216 24.04 -12.26 -0.26
C GLU A 216 23.21 -12.40 -1.56
N VAL A 217 22.96 -11.29 -2.26
CA VAL A 217 22.33 -11.27 -3.57
C VAL A 217 23.27 -10.58 -4.54
N LYS A 218 23.51 -11.20 -5.69
CA LYS A 218 24.38 -10.65 -6.75
C LYS A 218 23.71 -10.78 -8.09
N THR A 219 23.59 -9.67 -8.84
CA THR A 219 23.14 -9.71 -10.23
C THR A 219 24.20 -10.34 -11.12
N ARG A 220 23.75 -11.03 -12.17
CA ARG A 220 24.65 -11.56 -13.21
C ARG A 220 25.20 -10.47 -14.13
N GLN A 221 24.47 -9.36 -14.26
CA GLN A 221 24.94 -8.21 -15.00
C GLN A 221 26.08 -7.55 -14.25
N MET A 222 27.19 -7.31 -14.94
CA MET A 222 28.40 -6.70 -14.38
C MET A 222 28.58 -5.27 -14.89
N VAL A 223 29.23 -4.45 -14.09
CA VAL A 223 29.77 -3.12 -14.45
C VAL A 223 31.23 -3.15 -14.08
N GLY A 224 32.11 -3.22 -15.06
CA GLY A 224 33.51 -3.61 -14.84
C GLY A 224 33.60 -4.98 -14.18
N ASP A 225 34.35 -5.09 -13.09
CA ASP A 225 34.53 -6.33 -12.33
C ASP A 225 33.48 -6.52 -11.19
N SER A 226 32.53 -5.62 -11.08
CA SER A 226 31.53 -5.65 -10.00
C SER A 226 30.13 -6.00 -10.50
N PRO A 227 29.32 -6.78 -9.75
CA PRO A 227 27.91 -6.93 -10.04
C PRO A 227 27.21 -5.58 -10.07
N ARG A 228 26.33 -5.34 -11.06
CA ARG A 228 25.57 -4.08 -11.17
C ARG A 228 24.82 -3.77 -9.88
N ILE A 229 24.24 -4.80 -9.26
CA ILE A 229 23.59 -4.68 -7.96
C ILE A 229 24.06 -5.86 -7.08
N GLN A 230 24.47 -5.53 -5.89
CA GLN A 230 24.77 -6.49 -4.84
C GLN A 230 24.12 -6.05 -3.54
N THR A 231 23.53 -7.00 -2.81
CA THR A 231 23.06 -6.79 -1.45
C THR A 231 23.73 -7.82 -0.55
N ALA A 232 24.29 -7.36 0.55
CA ALA A 232 24.85 -8.25 1.59
C ALA A 232 24.39 -7.76 2.97
N GLY A 233 24.04 -8.71 3.83
CA GLY A 233 23.55 -8.36 5.16
C GLY A 233 23.49 -9.54 6.11
N GLU A 234 23.28 -9.21 7.38
CA GLU A 234 23.11 -10.17 8.46
C GLU A 234 22.12 -9.67 9.51
N GLY A 235 21.54 -10.59 10.26
CA GLY A 235 20.59 -10.24 11.30
C GLY A 235 20.13 -11.44 12.12
N GLU A 236 19.24 -11.16 13.05
CA GLU A 236 18.74 -12.13 14.00
C GLU A 236 17.22 -12.13 14.02
N ILE A 237 16.63 -13.31 14.08
CA ILE A 237 15.21 -13.56 14.22
C ILE A 237 15.00 -14.26 15.55
N VAL A 238 14.19 -13.67 16.42
CA VAL A 238 13.73 -14.32 17.64
C VAL A 238 12.49 -15.12 17.32
N PHE A 239 12.58 -16.44 17.42
CA PHE A 239 11.49 -17.35 17.13
C PHE A 239 10.94 -17.94 18.42
N ASP A 240 9.61 -17.90 18.60
CA ASP A 240 8.92 -18.50 19.74
C ASP A 240 8.58 -19.95 19.42
N THR A 241 9.21 -20.90 20.08
CA THR A 241 9.03 -22.34 19.84
C THR A 241 7.70 -22.88 20.38
N LYS A 242 7.08 -22.17 21.35
CA LYS A 242 5.75 -22.55 21.90
C LYS A 242 4.62 -22.02 21.03
N LEU A 243 4.74 -20.79 20.54
CA LEU A 243 3.76 -20.20 19.63
C LEU A 243 3.97 -20.69 18.19
N GLY A 244 5.17 -21.17 17.85
CA GLY A 244 5.53 -21.60 16.50
C GLY A 244 5.56 -20.44 15.49
N VAL A 245 5.94 -19.22 15.93
CA VAL A 245 5.99 -18.03 15.08
C VAL A 245 7.17 -17.14 15.43
N PRO A 246 7.70 -16.35 14.49
CA PRO A 246 8.72 -15.38 14.78
C PRO A 246 8.15 -14.21 15.61
N ARG A 247 8.88 -13.76 16.64
CA ARG A 247 8.50 -12.62 17.48
C ARG A 247 9.05 -11.32 16.97
N SER A 248 10.30 -11.31 16.55
CA SER A 248 10.96 -10.11 16.08
C SER A 248 12.15 -10.45 15.16
N MET A 249 12.52 -9.49 14.35
CA MET A 249 13.71 -9.53 13.53
C MET A 249 14.39 -8.17 13.55
N GLU A 250 15.71 -8.17 13.59
CA GLU A 250 16.56 -7.04 13.19
C GLU A 250 17.55 -7.54 12.16
N PHE A 251 17.50 -6.99 10.95
CA PHE A 251 18.34 -7.36 9.82
C PHE A 251 18.97 -6.11 9.22
N LYS A 252 20.30 -6.09 9.17
CA LYS A 252 21.09 -4.99 8.61
C LYS A 252 21.73 -5.46 7.31
N GLN A 253 21.56 -4.68 6.26
CA GLN A 253 22.15 -4.97 4.97
C GLN A 253 22.65 -3.72 4.28
N THR A 254 23.55 -3.90 3.32
CA THR A 254 24.03 -2.83 2.45
C THR A 254 23.69 -3.18 1.02
N LEU A 255 22.93 -2.32 0.37
CA LEU A 255 22.70 -2.33 -1.06
C LEU A 255 23.87 -1.61 -1.74
N THR A 256 24.54 -2.27 -2.66
CA THR A 256 25.62 -1.71 -3.49
C THR A 256 25.18 -1.70 -4.93
N GLU A 257 25.22 -0.53 -5.56
CA GLU A 257 24.89 -0.31 -6.97
C GLU A 257 26.15 0.21 -7.67
N ALA A 258 26.60 -0.52 -8.68
CA ALA A 258 27.72 -0.12 -9.53
C ALA A 258 27.22 0.52 -10.81
N GLU A 259 27.69 1.71 -11.12
CA GLU A 259 27.56 2.45 -12.38
C GLU A 259 28.97 2.68 -12.93
N GLU A 260 29.11 3.04 -14.22
CA GLU A 260 30.42 3.12 -14.90
C GLU A 260 31.49 3.94 -14.14
N ASN A 261 31.09 5.00 -13.45
CA ASN A 261 32.00 5.89 -12.72
C ASN A 261 31.64 6.07 -11.23
N LEU A 262 30.66 5.35 -10.72
CA LEU A 262 30.14 5.55 -9.36
C LEU A 262 29.71 4.23 -8.74
N THR A 263 30.11 4.00 -7.51
CA THR A 263 29.53 2.94 -6.69
C THR A 263 28.78 3.57 -5.53
N ARG A 264 27.46 3.34 -5.50
CA ARG A 264 26.59 3.80 -4.42
C ARG A 264 26.42 2.67 -3.40
N LYS A 265 26.57 2.99 -2.13
CA LYS A 265 26.29 2.08 -1.01
C LYS A 265 25.18 2.68 -0.15
N THR A 266 24.08 1.94 0.00
CA THR A 266 22.93 2.35 0.81
C THR A 266 22.74 1.35 1.94
N PRO A 267 23.12 1.70 3.17
CA PRO A 267 22.81 0.88 4.36
C PRO A 267 21.30 0.85 4.60
N MET A 268 20.81 -0.32 4.99
CA MET A 268 19.39 -0.56 5.26
C MET A 268 19.23 -1.36 6.55
N THR A 269 18.21 -1.02 7.32
CA THR A 269 17.80 -1.79 8.51
C THR A 269 16.35 -2.19 8.36
N LEU A 270 16.08 -3.48 8.49
CA LEU A 270 14.76 -4.08 8.43
C LEU A 270 14.41 -4.63 9.80
N THR A 271 13.25 -4.28 10.30
CA THR A 271 12.77 -4.80 11.58
C THR A 271 11.30 -5.19 11.47
N TYR A 272 10.95 -6.24 12.19
CA TYR A 272 9.56 -6.48 12.55
C TYR A 272 9.43 -6.90 14.02
N LYS A 273 8.25 -6.67 14.59
CA LYS A 273 7.88 -7.06 15.95
C LYS A 273 6.44 -7.58 15.95
N LEU A 274 6.22 -8.77 16.50
CA LEU A 274 4.88 -9.29 16.79
C LEU A 274 4.25 -8.43 17.88
N LEU A 275 3.05 -7.92 17.63
CA LEU A 275 2.29 -7.12 18.58
C LEU A 275 1.34 -8.01 19.38
N GLU A 276 1.33 -7.83 20.70
CA GLU A 276 0.52 -8.59 21.64
C GLU A 276 -0.29 -7.65 22.56
N GLY A 277 -1.33 -8.18 23.22
CA GLY A 277 -2.13 -7.44 24.18
C GLY A 277 -2.62 -6.07 23.69
N LYS A 278 -2.41 -5.04 24.47
CA LYS A 278 -2.87 -3.67 24.17
C LYS A 278 -2.25 -3.08 22.90
N GLU A 279 -0.98 -3.40 22.58
CA GLU A 279 -0.33 -2.92 21.35
C GLU A 279 -1.03 -3.51 20.11
N ARG A 280 -1.38 -4.80 20.15
CA ARG A 280 -2.12 -5.48 19.08
C ARG A 280 -3.51 -4.89 18.89
N GLU A 281 -4.24 -4.66 19.98
CA GLU A 281 -5.58 -4.05 19.94
C GLU A 281 -5.54 -2.65 19.34
N ALA A 282 -4.61 -1.80 19.79
CA ALA A 282 -4.42 -0.45 19.25
C ALA A 282 -4.08 -0.49 17.74
N ALA A 283 -3.21 -1.40 17.31
CA ALA A 283 -2.85 -1.59 15.92
C ALA A 283 -4.04 -2.03 15.06
N LEU A 284 -4.86 -2.97 15.55
CA LEU A 284 -6.07 -3.42 14.85
C LEU A 284 -7.13 -2.31 14.75
N VAL A 285 -7.29 -1.48 15.79
CA VAL A 285 -8.17 -0.30 15.75
C VAL A 285 -7.65 0.71 14.71
N ALA A 286 -6.35 0.97 14.67
CA ALA A 286 -5.74 1.84 13.68
C ALA A 286 -5.92 1.32 12.24
N LEU A 287 -5.72 0.01 12.00
CA LEU A 287 -5.99 -0.64 10.72
C LEU A 287 -7.48 -0.59 10.35
N ALA A 288 -8.37 -0.82 11.31
CA ALA A 288 -9.82 -0.74 11.07
C ALA A 288 -10.27 0.69 10.77
N SER A 289 -9.64 1.71 11.38
CA SER A 289 -9.93 3.12 11.07
C SER A 289 -9.39 3.51 9.70
N THR A 290 -8.21 3.06 9.30
CA THR A 290 -7.69 3.21 7.92
C THR A 290 -8.48 2.40 6.90
N ASN A 291 -8.93 1.20 7.24
CA ASN A 291 -9.82 0.39 6.40
C ASN A 291 -11.26 0.90 6.41
N ARG A 292 -11.76 1.53 7.49
CA ARG A 292 -13.05 2.22 7.51
C ARG A 292 -13.07 3.43 6.58
N LEU A 293 -11.94 4.08 6.36
CA LEU A 293 -11.76 5.06 5.28
C LEU A 293 -11.76 4.38 3.90
N ALA A 294 -11.44 3.08 3.81
CA ALA A 294 -11.41 2.30 2.57
C ALA A 294 -12.64 1.39 2.36
N THR A 295 -13.39 1.03 3.40
CA THR A 295 -14.47 0.03 3.36
C THR A 295 -15.74 0.44 4.12
N SER A 296 -15.97 1.74 4.33
CA SER A 296 -17.23 2.22 4.90
C SER A 296 -18.39 2.01 3.93
N THR A 297 -18.81 0.75 3.78
CA THR A 297 -19.91 0.33 2.91
C THR A 297 -21.27 0.24 3.62
N ASN A 298 -21.40 0.65 4.90
CA ASN A 298 -22.68 0.56 5.61
C ASN A 298 -23.00 1.77 6.50
N ARG A 299 -22.58 2.97 6.09
CA ARG A 299 -23.14 4.20 6.65
C ARG A 299 -23.80 4.97 5.50
N PRO A 300 -25.02 5.50 5.68
CA PRO A 300 -25.55 6.48 4.73
C PRO A 300 -24.48 7.56 4.58
N PRO A 301 -24.29 8.15 3.39
CA PRO A 301 -23.14 8.98 3.08
C PRO A 301 -23.04 10.13 4.09
N ALA A 302 -22.32 9.90 5.15
CA ALA A 302 -21.81 10.99 5.96
C ALA A 302 -20.85 11.72 5.02
N LYS A 303 -21.12 12.99 4.76
CA LYS A 303 -20.25 13.89 4.02
C LYS A 303 -18.81 13.52 4.31
N LEU A 304 -18.10 12.95 3.31
CA LEU A 304 -16.66 12.71 3.37
C LEU A 304 -15.94 14.06 3.29
N THR A 305 -16.00 14.78 4.39
CA THR A 305 -14.99 15.78 4.66
C THR A 305 -13.93 15.07 5.50
N PRO A 306 -12.64 14.98 5.04
CA PRO A 306 -11.54 14.78 5.98
C PRO A 306 -11.74 15.79 7.12
N PRO A 307 -11.30 15.52 8.38
CA PRO A 307 -11.28 16.57 9.38
C PRO A 307 -10.48 17.70 8.75
N LYS A 308 -11.19 18.64 8.17
CA LYS A 308 -10.67 19.86 7.64
C LYS A 308 -10.04 20.50 8.85
N ALA A 309 -8.73 20.64 8.87
CA ALA A 309 -8.10 21.62 9.76
C ALA A 309 -9.04 22.82 9.69
N GLU A 310 -9.60 23.25 10.83
CA GLU A 310 -10.69 24.22 10.85
C GLU A 310 -10.38 25.32 9.85
N ALA A 311 -11.15 25.34 8.76
CA ALA A 311 -10.91 26.26 7.68
C ALA A 311 -11.10 27.65 8.25
N LYS A 312 -10.02 28.42 8.33
CA LYS A 312 -10.06 29.75 8.89
C LYS A 312 -10.61 30.73 7.83
N PRO A 313 -11.50 31.62 8.21
CA PRO A 313 -11.95 32.68 7.31
C PRO A 313 -10.74 33.53 6.90
N LEU A 314 -10.62 33.82 5.60
CA LEU A 314 -9.61 34.73 5.10
C LEU A 314 -9.95 36.17 5.49
N THR A 315 -8.98 36.89 5.98
CA THR A 315 -9.10 38.34 6.12
C THR A 315 -9.22 39.01 4.75
N ASP A 316 -9.77 40.19 4.66
CA ASP A 316 -9.87 40.94 3.38
C ASP A 316 -8.51 41.21 2.75
N ILE A 317 -7.49 41.43 3.57
CA ILE A 317 -6.11 41.66 3.11
C ILE A 317 -5.55 40.35 2.50
N GLU A 318 -5.67 39.23 3.20
CA GLU A 318 -5.20 37.92 2.72
C GLU A 318 -5.91 37.51 1.43
N ARG A 319 -7.22 37.69 1.35
CA ARG A 319 -8.01 37.41 0.16
C ARG A 319 -7.53 38.25 -1.02
N THR A 320 -7.38 39.56 -0.84
CA THR A 320 -6.91 40.49 -1.89
C THR A 320 -5.53 40.07 -2.39
N GLN A 321 -4.62 39.72 -1.49
CA GLN A 321 -3.29 39.24 -1.87
C GLN A 321 -3.36 37.91 -2.64
N ILE A 322 -4.16 36.95 -2.18
CA ILE A 322 -4.33 35.66 -2.86
C ILE A 322 -4.90 35.86 -4.27
N LEU A 323 -5.91 36.71 -4.43
CA LEU A 323 -6.50 37.01 -5.76
C LEU A 323 -5.52 37.71 -6.71
N ALA A 324 -4.61 38.54 -6.18
CA ALA A 324 -3.52 39.11 -6.95
C ALA A 324 -2.49 38.03 -7.34
N ASP A 325 -2.14 37.14 -6.42
CA ASP A 325 -1.21 36.04 -6.63
C ASP A 325 -1.70 35.02 -7.69
N LEU A 326 -3.03 34.80 -7.81
CA LEU A 326 -3.61 33.96 -8.88
C LEU A 326 -3.31 34.52 -10.29
N LYS A 327 -3.11 35.83 -10.43
CA LYS A 327 -2.77 36.51 -11.69
C LYS A 327 -1.27 36.60 -11.96
N SER A 328 -0.44 36.11 -11.03
CA SER A 328 1.02 36.16 -11.16
C SER A 328 1.53 35.43 -12.38
N ALA A 329 2.56 35.95 -13.06
CA ALA A 329 3.27 35.26 -14.12
C ALA A 329 4.05 34.03 -13.60
N ARG A 330 4.33 33.96 -12.28
CA ARG A 330 5.08 32.85 -11.65
C ARG A 330 4.16 31.71 -11.33
N THR A 331 4.35 30.57 -11.96
CA THR A 331 3.58 29.32 -11.77
C THR A 331 3.46 28.89 -10.30
N PHE A 332 4.56 28.95 -9.56
CA PHE A 332 4.57 28.60 -8.13
C PHE A 332 3.65 29.51 -7.30
N THR A 333 3.65 30.82 -7.57
CA THR A 333 2.81 31.80 -6.87
C THR A 333 1.32 31.53 -7.13
N LYS A 334 0.94 31.35 -8.42
CA LYS A 334 -0.45 31.01 -8.81
C LYS A 334 -0.93 29.73 -8.12
N ARG A 335 -0.13 28.69 -8.16
CA ARG A 335 -0.46 27.40 -7.56
C ARG A 335 -0.64 27.49 -6.04
N ASN A 336 0.27 28.17 -5.34
CA ASN A 336 0.14 28.38 -3.90
C ASN A 336 -1.11 29.17 -3.55
N ALA A 337 -1.43 30.22 -4.31
CA ALA A 337 -2.64 30.99 -4.12
C ALA A 337 -3.91 30.13 -4.27
N ALA A 338 -3.97 29.28 -5.31
CA ALA A 338 -5.08 28.35 -5.52
C ALA A 338 -5.19 27.36 -4.34
N ASN A 339 -4.10 26.76 -3.88
CA ASN A 339 -4.11 25.84 -2.76
C ASN A 339 -4.57 26.51 -1.45
N ARG A 340 -4.12 27.73 -1.15
CA ARG A 340 -4.58 28.51 0.01
C ARG A 340 -6.10 28.73 -0.01
N LEU A 341 -6.67 29.02 -1.20
CA LEU A 341 -8.14 29.11 -1.35
C LEU A 341 -8.82 27.75 -1.12
N ALA A 342 -8.25 26.65 -1.62
CA ALA A 342 -8.83 25.32 -1.43
C ALA A 342 -8.95 24.93 0.05
N ASP A 343 -8.04 25.42 0.88
CA ASP A 343 -7.98 25.13 2.32
C ASP A 343 -8.69 26.20 3.18
N ALA A 344 -9.20 27.30 2.57
CA ALA A 344 -9.88 28.39 3.25
C ALA A 344 -11.39 28.13 3.45
N GLU A 345 -11.98 28.79 4.42
CA GLU A 345 -13.43 28.78 4.63
C GLU A 345 -14.16 29.49 3.48
N VAL A 346 -15.19 28.83 2.95
CA VAL A 346 -16.00 29.37 1.85
C VAL A 346 -16.98 30.41 2.39
N THR A 347 -16.85 31.64 1.91
CA THR A 347 -17.80 32.70 2.22
C THR A 347 -18.66 33.01 0.98
N ALA A 348 -19.97 32.98 1.14
CA ALA A 348 -20.90 33.23 0.02
C ALA A 348 -20.64 34.59 -0.65
N LYS A 349 -20.32 35.61 0.14
CA LYS A 349 -20.00 36.97 -0.34
C LYS A 349 -18.87 37.04 -1.35
N HIS A 350 -17.85 36.17 -1.23
CA HIS A 350 -16.63 36.23 -2.04
C HIS A 350 -16.53 35.10 -3.06
N ARG A 351 -17.53 34.20 -3.12
CA ARG A 351 -17.50 33.03 -4.00
C ARG A 351 -17.34 33.41 -5.47
N ASP A 352 -18.14 34.33 -5.98
CA ASP A 352 -18.10 34.69 -7.40
C ASP A 352 -16.78 35.34 -7.81
N GLU A 353 -16.20 36.16 -6.94
CA GLU A 353 -14.89 36.77 -7.14
C GLU A 353 -13.80 35.70 -7.26
N VAL A 354 -13.80 34.71 -6.35
CA VAL A 354 -12.87 33.58 -6.36
C VAL A 354 -13.05 32.73 -7.60
N LEU A 355 -14.27 32.37 -7.98
CA LEU A 355 -14.56 31.57 -9.17
C LEU A 355 -14.12 32.27 -10.45
N LYS A 356 -14.34 33.58 -10.57
CA LYS A 356 -13.89 34.38 -11.70
C LYS A 356 -12.35 34.42 -11.81
N ALA A 357 -11.66 34.46 -10.67
CA ALA A 357 -10.20 34.48 -10.64
C ALA A 357 -9.58 33.11 -10.95
N LEU A 358 -10.29 31.99 -10.63
CA LEU A 358 -9.84 30.62 -10.90
C LEU A 358 -10.04 30.19 -12.36
N ALA A 359 -11.05 30.72 -13.04
CA ALA A 359 -11.44 30.27 -14.39
C ALA A 359 -10.26 30.24 -15.40
N PRO A 360 -9.37 31.25 -15.48
CA PRO A 360 -8.23 31.21 -16.39
C PRO A 360 -7.22 30.10 -16.04
N LEU A 361 -7.12 29.69 -14.76
CA LEU A 361 -6.16 28.70 -14.31
C LEU A 361 -6.54 27.29 -14.74
N LEU A 362 -7.78 27.04 -15.10
CA LEU A 362 -8.22 25.74 -15.63
C LEU A 362 -7.59 25.40 -16.98
N ALA A 363 -7.17 26.41 -17.74
CA ALA A 363 -6.46 26.27 -19.02
C ALA A 363 -4.96 26.59 -18.91
N ASP A 364 -4.40 26.69 -17.69
CA ASP A 364 -2.98 27.00 -17.50
C ASP A 364 -2.10 25.92 -18.14
N ALA A 365 -0.96 26.32 -18.68
CA ALA A 365 0.01 25.40 -19.29
C ALA A 365 0.55 24.39 -18.26
N ASP A 366 0.73 24.83 -16.99
CA ASP A 366 1.22 24.01 -15.90
C ASP A 366 0.12 23.11 -15.33
N LEU A 367 0.33 21.80 -15.41
CA LEU A 367 -0.63 20.80 -14.91
C LEU A 367 -0.94 20.95 -13.40
N PHE A 368 0.05 21.34 -12.59
CA PHE A 368 -0.15 21.51 -11.16
C PHE A 368 -0.98 22.73 -10.81
N THR A 369 -0.88 23.79 -11.63
CA THR A 369 -1.75 24.97 -11.54
C THR A 369 -3.18 24.58 -11.90
N ARG A 370 -3.40 23.81 -12.99
CA ARG A 370 -4.72 23.31 -13.36
C ARG A 370 -5.31 22.44 -12.24
N ALA A 371 -4.54 21.48 -11.72
CA ALA A 371 -5.00 20.61 -10.64
C ALA A 371 -5.34 21.38 -9.35
N ALA A 372 -4.54 22.41 -8.99
CA ALA A 372 -4.82 23.26 -7.83
C ALA A 372 -6.10 24.09 -8.03
N ALA A 373 -6.32 24.63 -9.21
CA ALA A 373 -7.56 25.35 -9.56
C ALA A 373 -8.78 24.42 -9.48
N VAL A 374 -8.67 23.20 -10.01
CA VAL A 374 -9.70 22.17 -9.94
C VAL A 374 -10.01 21.79 -8.48
N LYS A 375 -9.00 21.54 -7.65
CA LYS A 375 -9.16 21.28 -6.21
C LYS A 375 -9.93 22.42 -5.53
N THR A 376 -9.58 23.66 -5.84
CA THR A 376 -10.24 24.84 -5.30
C THR A 376 -11.70 24.91 -5.73
N LEU A 377 -12.02 24.55 -6.99
CA LEU A 377 -13.39 24.45 -7.45
C LEU A 377 -14.18 23.35 -6.72
N GLY A 378 -13.56 22.29 -6.28
CA GLY A 378 -14.20 21.28 -5.42
C GLY A 378 -14.68 21.84 -4.07
N THR A 379 -14.05 22.92 -3.58
CA THR A 379 -14.42 23.59 -2.32
C THR A 379 -15.33 24.81 -2.56
N TRP A 380 -14.97 25.68 -3.51
CA TRP A 380 -15.67 26.97 -3.76
C TRP A 380 -16.70 26.89 -4.87
N GLY A 381 -16.72 25.79 -5.66
CA GLY A 381 -17.52 25.67 -6.86
C GLY A 381 -19.02 25.84 -6.63
N ASN A 382 -19.68 26.21 -7.70
CA ASN A 382 -21.11 26.33 -7.84
C ASN A 382 -21.61 25.45 -9.00
N ARG A 383 -22.86 25.60 -9.40
CA ARG A 383 -23.47 24.86 -10.49
C ARG A 383 -22.73 25.03 -11.84
N ASP A 384 -22.18 26.21 -12.13
CA ASP A 384 -21.48 26.48 -13.38
C ASP A 384 -20.08 25.82 -13.37
N SER A 385 -19.45 25.74 -12.21
CA SER A 385 -18.18 25.05 -12.01
C SER A 385 -18.28 23.56 -12.39
N VAL A 386 -19.41 22.89 -12.14
CA VAL A 386 -19.63 21.49 -12.53
C VAL A 386 -19.50 21.30 -14.02
N THR A 387 -20.08 22.21 -14.82
CA THR A 387 -19.98 22.15 -16.29
C THR A 387 -18.53 22.32 -16.78
N ALA A 388 -17.76 23.21 -16.14
CA ALA A 388 -16.34 23.38 -16.45
C ALA A 388 -15.53 22.14 -16.07
N LEU A 389 -15.79 21.54 -14.90
CA LEU A 389 -15.12 20.33 -14.42
C LEU A 389 -15.43 19.12 -15.32
N ILE A 390 -16.66 18.94 -15.78
CA ILE A 390 -17.04 17.86 -16.71
C ILE A 390 -16.20 17.96 -18.00
N LYS A 391 -15.97 19.14 -18.54
CA LYS A 391 -15.09 19.33 -19.73
C LYS A 391 -13.64 18.95 -19.44
N MET A 392 -13.18 19.13 -18.20
CA MET A 392 -11.81 18.80 -17.79
C MET A 392 -11.61 17.32 -17.47
N MET A 393 -12.65 16.47 -17.50
CA MET A 393 -12.49 15.02 -17.39
C MET A 393 -11.60 14.45 -18.51
N ASP A 394 -11.51 15.13 -19.63
CA ASP A 394 -10.63 14.77 -20.76
C ASP A 394 -9.26 15.46 -20.73
N ASP A 395 -8.86 16.08 -19.62
CA ASP A 395 -7.52 16.67 -19.52
C ASP A 395 -6.45 15.63 -19.87
N ARG A 396 -5.44 16.05 -20.63
CA ARG A 396 -4.34 15.18 -21.06
C ARG A 396 -3.60 14.54 -19.88
N GLU A 397 -3.55 15.21 -18.72
CA GLU A 397 -2.81 14.80 -17.55
C GLU A 397 -3.71 14.06 -16.56
N PHE A 398 -3.37 12.81 -16.23
CA PHE A 398 -4.16 11.98 -15.32
C PHE A 398 -4.34 12.60 -13.93
N SER A 399 -3.33 13.33 -13.42
CA SER A 399 -3.39 14.01 -12.12
C SER A 399 -4.43 15.13 -12.08
N VAL A 400 -4.65 15.81 -13.20
CA VAL A 400 -5.72 16.81 -13.35
C VAL A 400 -7.07 16.11 -13.40
N ARG A 401 -7.22 15.06 -14.22
CA ARG A 401 -8.47 14.28 -14.27
C ARG A 401 -8.86 13.71 -12.90
N TRP A 402 -7.89 13.22 -12.11
CA TRP A 402 -8.15 12.74 -10.75
C TRP A 402 -8.66 13.84 -9.83
N ALA A 403 -8.04 15.04 -9.88
CA ALA A 403 -8.53 16.19 -9.15
C ALA A 403 -9.97 16.57 -9.58
N VAL A 404 -10.29 16.45 -10.89
CA VAL A 404 -11.65 16.69 -11.41
C VAL A 404 -12.66 15.71 -10.81
N PHE A 405 -12.34 14.41 -10.77
CA PHE A 405 -13.23 13.42 -10.18
C PHE A 405 -13.47 13.70 -8.69
N ASP A 406 -12.42 14.04 -7.95
CA ASP A 406 -12.54 14.40 -6.53
C ASP A 406 -13.37 15.67 -6.33
N ALA A 407 -13.21 16.68 -7.21
CA ALA A 407 -13.97 17.92 -7.16
C ALA A 407 -15.46 17.69 -7.49
N LEU A 408 -15.79 16.89 -8.51
CA LEU A 408 -17.16 16.53 -8.85
C LEU A 408 -17.83 15.73 -7.71
N ALA A 409 -17.08 14.81 -7.11
CA ALA A 409 -17.54 14.08 -5.93
C ALA A 409 -17.82 15.00 -4.73
N ALA A 410 -16.97 16.02 -4.50
CA ALA A 410 -17.16 16.99 -3.41
C ALA A 410 -18.38 17.91 -3.64
N LEU A 411 -18.63 18.31 -4.87
CA LEU A 411 -19.75 19.19 -5.22
C LEU A 411 -21.13 18.48 -5.18
N GLN A 412 -21.17 17.15 -5.29
CA GLN A 412 -22.40 16.33 -5.19
C GLN A 412 -23.52 16.77 -6.16
N ASP A 413 -23.17 17.34 -7.31
CA ASP A 413 -24.16 17.73 -8.33
C ASP A 413 -24.47 16.54 -9.25
N GLN A 414 -25.73 16.13 -9.31
CA GLN A 414 -26.18 14.95 -10.06
C GLN A 414 -25.85 15.01 -11.56
N ARG A 415 -25.65 16.19 -12.13
CA ARG A 415 -25.22 16.35 -13.54
C ARG A 415 -23.87 15.71 -13.84
N ALA A 416 -23.06 15.45 -12.82
CA ALA A 416 -21.76 14.77 -12.97
C ALA A 416 -21.91 13.25 -13.13
N ILE A 417 -23.03 12.65 -12.71
CA ILE A 417 -23.20 11.20 -12.63
C ILE A 417 -23.08 10.53 -14.00
N GLU A 418 -23.88 10.99 -14.97
CA GLU A 418 -23.86 10.39 -16.31
C GLU A 418 -22.52 10.57 -17.03
N PRO A 419 -21.88 11.76 -17.04
CA PRO A 419 -20.52 11.92 -17.55
C PRO A 419 -19.48 11.00 -16.88
N LEU A 420 -19.53 10.84 -15.56
CA LEU A 420 -18.65 9.92 -14.82
C LEU A 420 -18.89 8.46 -15.22
N ALA A 421 -20.15 8.04 -15.38
CA ALA A 421 -20.47 6.69 -15.82
C ALA A 421 -19.98 6.45 -17.26
N LYS A 422 -20.19 7.38 -18.18
CA LYS A 422 -19.66 7.31 -19.55
C LYS A 422 -18.13 7.25 -19.55
N PHE A 423 -17.49 8.01 -18.67
CA PHE A 423 -16.03 7.98 -18.56
C PHE A 423 -15.52 6.62 -18.05
N LEU A 424 -16.21 6.00 -17.09
CA LEU A 424 -15.90 4.65 -16.61
C LEU A 424 -15.92 3.62 -17.75
N ALA A 425 -16.85 3.75 -18.72
CA ALA A 425 -16.92 2.88 -19.88
C ALA A 425 -15.68 3.01 -20.81
N THR A 426 -14.93 4.10 -20.75
CA THR A 426 -13.70 4.28 -21.56
C THR A 426 -12.53 3.42 -21.11
N GLY A 427 -12.57 2.84 -19.92
CA GLY A 427 -11.48 2.08 -19.32
C GLY A 427 -10.34 2.94 -18.78
N LYS A 428 -10.42 4.27 -18.87
CA LYS A 428 -9.41 5.19 -18.34
C LYS A 428 -9.71 5.55 -16.89
N ASP A 429 -8.67 5.59 -16.05
CA ASP A 429 -8.77 6.03 -14.64
C ASP A 429 -9.95 5.41 -13.85
N ASN A 430 -10.36 4.16 -14.21
CA ASN A 430 -11.55 3.48 -13.70
C ASN A 430 -11.72 3.58 -12.20
N HIS A 431 -10.62 3.39 -11.46
CA HIS A 431 -10.65 3.42 -10.00
C HIS A 431 -11.17 4.76 -9.45
N ARG A 432 -10.73 5.89 -10.04
CA ARG A 432 -11.14 7.23 -9.59
C ARG A 432 -12.57 7.54 -10.01
N ALA A 433 -12.95 7.20 -11.24
CA ALA A 433 -14.32 7.36 -11.70
C ALA A 433 -15.31 6.55 -10.84
N THR A 434 -14.98 5.28 -10.54
CA THR A 434 -15.77 4.41 -9.64
C THR A 434 -15.89 5.01 -8.24
N GLN A 435 -14.79 5.54 -7.67
CA GLN A 435 -14.79 6.16 -6.35
C GLN A 435 -15.71 7.42 -6.33
N SER A 436 -15.65 8.24 -7.38
CA SER A 436 -16.52 9.39 -7.51
C SER A 436 -17.99 8.98 -7.59
N LEU A 437 -18.36 8.03 -8.47
CA LEU A 437 -19.73 7.52 -8.61
C LEU A 437 -20.24 6.92 -7.30
N ARG A 438 -19.39 6.20 -6.55
CA ARG A 438 -19.74 5.66 -5.23
C ARG A 438 -20.14 6.76 -4.25
N SER A 439 -19.51 7.94 -4.30
CA SER A 439 -19.84 9.05 -3.41
C SER A 439 -21.24 9.64 -3.64
N PHE A 440 -21.81 9.45 -4.83
CA PHE A 440 -23.19 9.84 -5.13
C PHE A 440 -24.23 8.84 -4.60
N GLY A 441 -23.79 7.66 -4.15
CA GLY A 441 -24.65 6.64 -3.59
C GLY A 441 -25.75 6.19 -4.56
N PRO A 442 -26.97 5.90 -4.06
CA PRO A 442 -28.09 5.42 -4.89
C PRO A 442 -28.50 6.36 -6.04
N ALA A 443 -28.12 7.64 -5.99
CA ALA A 443 -28.40 8.56 -7.11
C ALA A 443 -27.65 8.17 -8.40
N ALA A 444 -26.51 7.46 -8.29
CA ALA A 444 -25.76 6.98 -9.44
C ALA A 444 -26.24 5.61 -9.97
N GLU A 445 -27.12 4.90 -9.25
CA GLU A 445 -27.54 3.52 -9.55
C GLU A 445 -28.01 3.35 -11.00
N GLU A 446 -28.90 4.21 -11.48
CA GLU A 446 -29.45 4.08 -12.83
C GLU A 446 -28.38 4.19 -13.92
N SER A 447 -27.47 5.18 -13.81
CA SER A 447 -26.39 5.38 -14.78
C SER A 447 -25.36 4.24 -14.73
N VAL A 448 -25.11 3.68 -13.56
CA VAL A 448 -24.20 2.54 -13.38
C VAL A 448 -24.85 1.25 -13.89
N THR A 449 -26.15 1.04 -13.68
CA THR A 449 -26.88 -0.13 -14.20
C THR A 449 -26.81 -0.20 -15.73
N LYS A 450 -26.85 0.94 -16.43
CA LYS A 450 -26.70 1.00 -17.89
C LYS A 450 -25.34 0.43 -18.36
N LEU A 451 -24.28 0.53 -17.54
CA LEU A 451 -22.95 -0.02 -17.87
C LEU A 451 -22.91 -1.56 -17.89
N LEU A 452 -23.87 -2.24 -17.29
CA LEU A 452 -24.01 -3.70 -17.37
C LEU A 452 -24.29 -4.18 -18.80
N ALA A 453 -24.84 -3.31 -19.66
CA ALA A 453 -25.12 -3.61 -21.06
C ALA A 453 -23.90 -3.38 -21.99
N GLU A 454 -22.81 -2.82 -21.50
CA GLU A 454 -21.57 -2.63 -22.26
C GLU A 454 -20.96 -3.97 -22.66
N THR A 455 -20.24 -4.01 -23.78
CA THR A 455 -19.57 -5.22 -24.25
C THR A 455 -18.24 -5.48 -23.55
N ASN A 456 -17.69 -4.47 -22.87
CA ASN A 456 -16.42 -4.57 -22.17
C ASN A 456 -16.59 -5.27 -20.83
N VAL A 457 -16.01 -6.45 -20.71
CA VAL A 457 -16.04 -7.32 -19.52
C VAL A 457 -15.51 -6.59 -18.26
N SER A 458 -14.48 -5.74 -18.42
CA SER A 458 -13.97 -4.94 -17.30
C SER A 458 -14.98 -3.90 -16.82
N THR A 459 -15.66 -3.23 -17.75
CA THR A 459 -16.72 -2.25 -17.43
C THR A 459 -17.89 -2.93 -16.72
N GLN A 460 -18.34 -4.09 -17.20
CA GLN A 460 -19.40 -4.87 -16.55
C GLN A 460 -19.03 -5.25 -15.12
N ARG A 461 -17.79 -5.71 -14.91
CA ARG A 461 -17.28 -6.07 -13.57
C ARG A 461 -17.23 -4.86 -12.63
N GLU A 462 -16.70 -3.73 -13.09
CA GLU A 462 -16.65 -2.48 -12.29
C GLU A 462 -18.06 -1.98 -11.96
N ALA A 463 -19.01 -2.05 -12.91
CA ALA A 463 -20.40 -1.69 -12.69
C ALA A 463 -21.05 -2.60 -11.63
N ALA A 464 -20.84 -3.92 -11.71
CA ALA A 464 -21.36 -4.87 -10.72
C ALA A 464 -20.76 -4.60 -9.32
N GLN A 465 -19.45 -4.36 -9.22
CA GLN A 465 -18.79 -4.02 -7.96
C GLN A 465 -19.29 -2.69 -7.37
N LEU A 466 -19.59 -1.71 -8.22
CA LEU A 466 -20.14 -0.45 -7.76
C LEU A 466 -21.60 -0.62 -7.29
N LEU A 467 -22.43 -1.40 -8.02
CA LEU A 467 -23.78 -1.74 -7.62
C LEU A 467 -23.84 -2.58 -6.34
N GLN A 468 -22.80 -3.37 -6.04
CA GLN A 468 -22.68 -4.02 -4.73
C GLN A 468 -22.77 -3.00 -3.59
N ASP A 469 -22.25 -1.80 -3.77
CA ASP A 469 -22.21 -0.76 -2.73
C ASP A 469 -23.45 0.15 -2.77
N ILE A 470 -23.83 0.63 -3.97
CA ILE A 470 -24.87 1.66 -4.14
C ILE A 470 -26.21 1.14 -4.65
N GLY A 471 -26.26 -0.11 -5.15
CA GLY A 471 -27.43 -0.68 -5.78
C GLY A 471 -28.58 -0.92 -4.80
N THR A 472 -29.80 -0.83 -5.31
CA THR A 472 -31.06 -1.14 -4.63
C THR A 472 -31.81 -2.24 -5.40
N LYS A 473 -33.01 -2.59 -4.97
CA LYS A 473 -33.86 -3.53 -5.72
C LYS A 473 -34.08 -3.18 -7.20
N LYS A 474 -33.81 -1.93 -7.62
CA LYS A 474 -34.03 -1.49 -9.01
C LYS A 474 -33.04 -2.14 -9.97
N SER A 475 -31.80 -2.34 -9.54
CA SER A 475 -30.74 -2.95 -10.37
C SER A 475 -30.72 -4.48 -10.34
N LEU A 476 -31.46 -5.14 -9.41
CA LEU A 476 -31.44 -6.60 -9.28
C LEU A 476 -31.79 -7.33 -10.58
N ARG A 477 -32.85 -6.90 -11.26
CA ARG A 477 -33.30 -7.53 -12.51
C ARG A 477 -32.20 -7.54 -13.59
N ASP A 478 -31.48 -6.42 -13.75
CA ASP A 478 -30.46 -6.30 -14.78
C ASP A 478 -29.19 -7.07 -14.39
N LEU A 479 -28.85 -7.12 -13.11
CA LEU A 479 -27.77 -7.95 -12.58
C LEU A 479 -28.06 -9.45 -12.78
N GLU A 480 -29.26 -9.91 -12.43
CA GLU A 480 -29.69 -11.30 -12.60
C GLU A 480 -29.75 -11.70 -14.08
N LYS A 481 -30.23 -10.81 -14.95
CA LYS A 481 -30.25 -11.03 -16.40
C LYS A 481 -28.84 -11.19 -16.96
N LEU A 482 -27.91 -10.31 -16.59
CA LEU A 482 -26.52 -10.42 -17.05
C LEU A 482 -25.83 -11.67 -16.50
N LEU A 483 -26.13 -12.09 -15.25
CA LEU A 483 -25.54 -13.29 -14.64
C LEU A 483 -25.75 -14.56 -15.49
N LEU A 484 -26.86 -14.68 -16.22
CA LEU A 484 -27.17 -15.82 -17.07
C LEU A 484 -26.20 -15.95 -18.26
N THR A 485 -25.70 -14.84 -18.79
CA THR A 485 -24.91 -14.78 -20.02
C THR A 485 -23.50 -14.23 -19.83
N ALA A 486 -23.15 -13.80 -18.59
CA ALA A 486 -21.90 -13.13 -18.30
C ALA A 486 -20.67 -14.04 -18.47
N ASP A 487 -19.57 -13.41 -18.83
CA ASP A 487 -18.23 -14.02 -18.78
C ASP A 487 -17.97 -14.54 -17.36
N PRO A 488 -17.31 -15.71 -17.20
CA PRO A 488 -16.96 -16.29 -15.89
C PRO A 488 -16.24 -15.31 -14.95
N SER A 489 -15.43 -14.40 -15.51
CA SER A 489 -14.68 -13.40 -14.70
C SER A 489 -15.55 -12.27 -14.12
N VAL A 490 -16.81 -12.12 -14.59
CA VAL A 490 -17.77 -11.14 -14.10
C VAL A 490 -18.77 -11.77 -13.14
N LYS A 491 -19.06 -13.08 -13.29
CA LYS A 491 -20.10 -13.77 -12.49
C LYS A 491 -19.96 -13.57 -11.00
N PHE A 492 -18.75 -13.71 -10.48
CA PHE A 492 -18.49 -13.50 -9.05
C PHE A 492 -18.86 -12.10 -8.54
N ALA A 493 -18.58 -11.07 -9.35
CA ALA A 493 -18.95 -9.69 -9.00
C ALA A 493 -20.47 -9.48 -9.03
N LEU A 494 -21.17 -10.09 -10.01
CA LEU A 494 -22.63 -10.04 -10.11
C LEU A 494 -23.31 -10.75 -8.94
N GLU A 495 -22.87 -11.96 -8.59
CA GLU A 495 -23.39 -12.71 -7.45
C GLU A 495 -23.22 -11.95 -6.13
N ASN A 496 -22.05 -11.35 -5.91
CA ASN A 496 -21.81 -10.51 -4.72
C ASN A 496 -22.70 -9.28 -4.69
N ALA A 497 -22.92 -8.61 -5.84
CA ALA A 497 -23.78 -7.46 -5.92
C ALA A 497 -25.25 -7.83 -5.60
N ILE A 498 -25.77 -8.88 -6.23
CA ILE A 498 -27.12 -9.39 -5.99
C ILE A 498 -27.31 -9.74 -4.50
N LYS A 499 -26.39 -10.51 -3.94
CA LYS A 499 -26.44 -10.90 -2.53
C LYS A 499 -26.43 -9.69 -1.59
N ALA A 500 -25.50 -8.75 -1.80
CA ALA A 500 -25.38 -7.56 -0.96
C ALA A 500 -26.64 -6.66 -1.02
N ILE A 501 -27.28 -6.56 -2.20
CA ILE A 501 -28.52 -5.80 -2.36
C ILE A 501 -29.67 -6.52 -1.63
N GLN A 502 -29.81 -7.84 -1.78
CA GLN A 502 -30.85 -8.63 -1.13
C GLN A 502 -30.74 -8.59 0.40
N GLU A 503 -29.50 -8.66 0.93
CA GLU A 503 -29.24 -8.53 2.38
C GLU A 503 -29.65 -7.14 2.91
N ARG A 504 -29.34 -6.05 2.18
CA ARG A 504 -29.74 -4.69 2.56
C ARG A 504 -31.25 -4.51 2.54
N GLU A 505 -31.93 -5.06 1.54
CA GLU A 505 -33.40 -4.98 1.43
C GLU A 505 -34.10 -5.78 2.52
N SER A 506 -33.56 -6.94 2.90
CA SER A 506 -34.13 -7.74 4.01
C SER A 506 -33.93 -7.02 5.35
N ALA A 507 -32.73 -6.53 5.64
CA ALA A 507 -32.45 -5.76 6.86
C ALA A 507 -33.33 -4.49 6.98
N ALA A 508 -33.60 -3.81 5.85
CA ALA A 508 -34.47 -2.64 5.82
C ALA A 508 -35.95 -2.98 6.08
N LYS A 509 -36.41 -4.21 5.74
CA LYS A 509 -37.76 -4.70 6.06
C LYS A 509 -37.89 -5.07 7.54
N ASP A 510 -36.87 -5.69 8.10
CA ASP A 510 -36.88 -6.10 9.52
C ASP A 510 -36.79 -4.91 10.47
N ALA A 511 -36.09 -3.85 10.07
CA ALA A 511 -36.02 -2.58 10.83
C ALA A 511 -37.33 -1.76 10.82
N LYS A 512 -38.29 -2.11 9.94
CA LYS A 512 -39.61 -1.45 9.84
C LYS A 512 -40.73 -2.23 10.55
N LYS A 513 -40.44 -3.43 11.02
CA LYS A 513 -41.32 -4.23 11.91
C LYS A 513 -41.01 -3.93 13.38
#